data_14a36097c1f880682483dbb74fb41060
#
_entry.id   14a36097c1f880682483dbb74fb41060
#
_cell.length_a   1.000
_cell.length_b   1.000
_cell.length_c   1.000
_cell.angle_alpha   90.00
_cell.angle_beta   90.00
_cell.angle_gamma   90.00
#
_symmetry.space_group_name_H-M   'P 1'
#
loop_
_entity.id
_entity.type
_entity.pdbx_description
1 polymer ?
#
loop_
_entity_poly.entity_id
_entity_poly.type
_entity_poly.pdbx_seq_one_letter_code
_entity_poly.pdbx_strand_id
1 'polypeptide(L)'
;MPSLVGSEMCIRDSSGPSHAEEVGRGLPTTIVVGAHDRESALYVQNVFMSPVFRVYTSPDITGIELGGALKNVIALAAGTADGLGYGDNTKAALITRGIAEIARLGTAMGAHAETFYGLSGIGDLIVTCASVHSRNRKAGYLIGQGRTMQQAMDEVQMIVEGVYSAKAGLTLSKKFGIETPIIQAVNQVLFENKNPKQAVDELMQRMKKDELAPDLWER
;
A
#
# COMPACT_ATOMS: atom_id res chain seq x y z
N MET A 1 -5.13 -8.01 36.83
CA MET A 1 -5.34 -7.59 35.41
C MET A 1 -5.97 -8.77 34.68
N PRO A 2 -7.12 -8.63 34.05
CA PRO A 2 -7.63 -9.69 33.21
C PRO A 2 -6.61 -9.93 32.08
N SER A 3 -6.26 -11.19 31.89
CA SER A 3 -5.37 -11.66 30.84
C SER A 3 -5.94 -11.24 29.50
N LEU A 4 -5.11 -10.67 28.62
CA LEU A 4 -5.43 -10.39 27.21
C LEU A 4 -5.63 -11.66 26.37
N VAL A 5 -5.53 -12.82 26.99
CA VAL A 5 -5.75 -14.16 26.41
C VAL A 5 -7.24 -14.40 26.17
N GLY A 6 -7.85 -13.72 25.31
CA GLY A 6 -9.26 -13.79 24.94
C GLY A 6 -9.64 -12.69 23.97
N SER A 7 -8.78 -11.66 23.87
CA SER A 7 -8.96 -10.58 22.89
C SER A 7 -8.41 -10.91 21.49
N GLU A 8 -7.60 -11.96 21.36
CA GLU A 8 -7.07 -12.43 20.09
C GLU A 8 -8.17 -12.92 19.13
N MET A 9 -9.31 -13.35 19.65
CA MET A 9 -10.44 -13.77 18.84
C MET A 9 -11.25 -12.62 18.20
N CYS A 10 -10.96 -11.38 18.58
CA CYS A 10 -11.65 -10.21 18.06
C CYS A 10 -10.68 -9.25 17.35
N ILE A 11 -9.76 -9.77 16.53
CA ILE A 11 -8.88 -8.93 15.73
C ILE A 11 -9.76 -8.09 14.79
N ARG A 12 -9.64 -6.77 14.94
CA ARG A 12 -10.34 -5.77 14.16
C ARG A 12 -9.30 -4.83 13.62
N ASP A 13 -9.24 -4.69 12.32
CA ASP A 13 -8.36 -3.73 11.66
C ASP A 13 -9.17 -2.72 10.89
N SER A 14 -8.64 -1.53 10.74
CA SER A 14 -9.27 -0.46 9.98
C SER A 14 -8.27 0.14 9.00
N SER A 15 -8.70 0.31 7.76
CA SER A 15 -7.87 0.87 6.69
C SER A 15 -8.72 1.70 5.73
N GLY A 16 -8.06 2.58 5.01
CA GLY A 16 -8.71 3.44 4.02
C GLY A 16 -8.08 4.83 3.94
N PRO A 17 -8.52 5.67 3.02
CA PRO A 17 -8.04 7.04 2.84
C PRO A 17 -8.41 7.91 4.04
N SER A 18 -7.56 7.93 5.08
CA SER A 18 -7.85 8.54 6.39
C SER A 18 -6.64 9.22 7.02
N HIS A 19 -6.05 10.20 6.34
CA HIS A 19 -4.99 11.01 6.93
C HIS A 19 -5.48 11.73 8.18
N ALA A 20 -4.73 11.60 9.27
CA ALA A 20 -5.11 12.10 10.59
C ALA A 20 -5.37 13.61 10.60
N GLU A 21 -4.64 14.37 9.77
CA GLU A 21 -4.78 15.81 9.63
C GLU A 21 -6.15 16.20 9.04
N GLU A 22 -6.72 15.39 8.16
CA GLU A 22 -8.04 15.62 7.56
C GLU A 22 -9.15 15.13 8.49
N VAL A 23 -8.99 13.94 9.06
CA VAL A 23 -9.93 13.37 10.03
C VAL A 23 -10.08 14.29 11.25
N GLY A 24 -8.97 14.79 11.79
CA GLY A 24 -8.97 15.71 12.93
C GLY A 24 -9.64 17.06 12.66
N ARG A 25 -9.77 17.44 11.38
CA ARG A 25 -10.50 18.64 10.93
C ARG A 25 -11.97 18.37 10.62
N GLY A 26 -12.44 17.14 10.80
CA GLY A 26 -13.81 16.75 10.51
C GLY A 26 -14.15 16.71 9.01
N LEU A 27 -13.17 16.53 8.13
CA LEU A 27 -13.41 16.38 6.70
C LEU A 27 -14.04 15.01 6.39
N PRO A 28 -14.92 14.92 5.37
CA PRO A 28 -15.55 13.67 4.98
C PRO A 28 -14.52 12.58 4.71
N THR A 29 -14.59 11.50 5.48
CA THR A 29 -13.64 10.39 5.43
C THR A 29 -14.40 9.07 5.37
N THR A 30 -13.87 8.11 4.63
CA THR A 30 -14.45 6.78 4.51
C THR A 30 -13.39 5.71 4.70
N ILE A 31 -13.68 4.74 5.58
CA ILE A 31 -12.79 3.61 5.87
C ILE A 31 -13.53 2.28 5.76
N VAL A 32 -12.78 1.18 5.80
CA VAL A 32 -13.30 -0.17 6.01
C VAL A 32 -12.72 -0.75 7.30
N VAL A 33 -13.56 -1.46 8.04
CA VAL A 33 -13.19 -2.25 9.22
C VAL A 33 -13.27 -3.73 8.87
N GLY A 34 -12.17 -4.44 9.11
CA GLY A 34 -12.07 -5.89 9.01
C GLY A 34 -12.28 -6.56 10.37
N ALA A 35 -13.03 -7.64 10.41
CA ALA A 35 -13.15 -8.48 11.61
C ALA A 35 -13.48 -9.93 11.23
N HIS A 36 -13.07 -10.88 12.09
CA HIS A 36 -13.39 -12.31 11.88
C HIS A 36 -14.88 -12.61 12.01
N ASP A 37 -15.60 -11.84 12.82
CA ASP A 37 -17.04 -11.99 13.00
C ASP A 37 -17.79 -10.69 12.67
N ARG A 38 -19.00 -10.85 12.20
CA ARG A 38 -19.85 -9.75 11.77
C ARG A 38 -20.27 -8.83 12.91
N GLU A 39 -20.49 -9.37 14.10
CA GLU A 39 -20.93 -8.62 15.26
C GLU A 39 -19.86 -7.62 15.70
N SER A 40 -18.62 -8.08 15.77
CA SER A 40 -17.45 -7.24 16.03
C SER A 40 -17.28 -6.12 15.01
N ALA A 41 -17.44 -6.45 13.71
CA ALA A 41 -17.36 -5.45 12.64
C ALA A 41 -18.44 -4.37 12.79
N LEU A 42 -19.69 -4.78 13.04
CA LEU A 42 -20.83 -3.88 13.23
C LEU A 42 -20.67 -3.02 14.50
N TYR A 43 -20.15 -3.60 15.58
CA TYR A 43 -19.87 -2.84 16.80
C TYR A 43 -18.91 -1.68 16.53
N VAL A 44 -17.76 -1.97 15.88
CA VAL A 44 -16.78 -0.92 15.54
C VAL A 44 -17.36 0.09 14.53
N GLN A 45 -18.10 -0.38 13.53
CA GLN A 45 -18.82 0.49 12.60
C GLN A 45 -19.72 1.48 13.35
N ASN A 46 -20.55 1.02 14.27
CA ASN A 46 -21.46 1.86 15.05
C ASN A 46 -20.75 2.87 15.94
N VAL A 47 -19.60 2.49 16.53
CA VAL A 47 -18.80 3.38 17.38
C VAL A 47 -18.18 4.53 16.61
N PHE A 48 -17.70 4.27 15.39
CA PHE A 48 -16.95 5.27 14.60
C PHE A 48 -17.81 6.02 13.57
N MET A 49 -18.99 5.48 13.23
CA MET A 49 -19.86 6.12 12.25
C MET A 49 -20.30 7.51 12.71
N SER A 50 -20.15 8.51 11.85
CA SER A 50 -20.62 9.87 12.09
C SER A 50 -21.04 10.55 10.77
N PRO A 51 -21.64 11.75 10.79
CA PRO A 51 -22.00 12.47 9.57
C PRO A 51 -20.81 12.75 8.61
N VAL A 52 -19.59 12.77 9.14
CA VAL A 52 -18.37 13.03 8.38
C VAL A 52 -17.41 11.83 8.32
N PHE A 53 -17.74 10.74 9.00
CA PHE A 53 -16.89 9.55 9.05
C PHE A 53 -17.70 8.29 8.74
N ARG A 54 -17.54 7.77 7.52
CA ARG A 54 -18.29 6.60 7.06
C ARG A 54 -17.45 5.34 7.17
N VAL A 55 -18.03 4.30 7.74
CA VAL A 55 -17.36 3.02 7.99
C VAL A 55 -18.06 1.90 7.21
N TYR A 56 -17.33 1.16 6.40
CA TYR A 56 -17.76 -0.08 5.79
C TYR A 56 -17.18 -1.27 6.58
N THR A 57 -17.73 -2.45 6.38
CA THR A 57 -17.26 -3.67 7.04
C THR A 57 -16.83 -4.72 6.01
N SER A 58 -15.83 -5.54 6.37
CA SER A 58 -15.33 -6.63 5.53
C SER A 58 -14.88 -7.81 6.40
N PRO A 59 -15.06 -9.07 5.95
CA PRO A 59 -14.48 -10.24 6.60
C PRO A 59 -13.02 -10.48 6.18
N ASP A 60 -12.50 -9.79 5.17
CA ASP A 60 -11.17 -10.02 4.60
C ASP A 60 -10.08 -9.21 5.32
N ILE A 61 -9.72 -9.64 6.53
CA ILE A 61 -8.66 -9.01 7.32
C ILE A 61 -7.32 -9.10 6.58
N THR A 62 -7.00 -10.26 5.99
CA THR A 62 -5.74 -10.46 5.27
C THR A 62 -5.57 -9.45 4.13
N GLY A 63 -6.61 -9.23 3.33
CA GLY A 63 -6.58 -8.25 2.25
C GLY A 63 -6.43 -6.81 2.74
N ILE A 64 -7.13 -6.46 3.84
CA ILE A 64 -7.05 -5.13 4.46
C ILE A 64 -5.62 -4.86 4.98
N GLU A 65 -5.04 -5.80 5.74
CA GLU A 65 -3.69 -5.66 6.30
C GLU A 65 -2.62 -5.58 5.21
N LEU A 66 -2.69 -6.45 4.20
CA LEU A 66 -1.74 -6.43 3.08
C LEU A 66 -1.85 -5.14 2.26
N GLY A 67 -3.06 -4.70 1.95
CA GLY A 67 -3.29 -3.43 1.26
C GLY A 67 -2.67 -2.26 2.04
N GLY A 68 -2.98 -2.16 3.32
CA GLY A 68 -2.48 -1.13 4.23
C GLY A 68 -0.96 -1.14 4.41
N ALA A 69 -0.33 -2.32 4.44
CA ALA A 69 1.12 -2.43 4.57
C ALA A 69 1.87 -2.14 3.25
N LEU A 70 1.44 -2.77 2.15
CA LEU A 70 2.17 -2.72 0.88
C LEU A 70 1.93 -1.44 0.07
N LYS A 71 0.81 -0.71 0.29
CA LYS A 71 0.64 0.63 -0.28
C LYS A 71 1.82 1.57 0.00
N ASN A 72 2.42 1.44 1.17
CA ASN A 72 3.54 2.27 1.61
C ASN A 72 4.79 2.07 0.75
N VAL A 73 5.00 0.86 0.22
CA VAL A 73 6.08 0.54 -0.72
C VAL A 73 5.85 1.23 -2.06
N ILE A 74 4.60 1.21 -2.56
CA ILE A 74 4.25 1.87 -3.81
C ILE A 74 4.32 3.40 -3.65
N ALA A 75 3.97 3.93 -2.47
CA ALA A 75 4.11 5.35 -2.16
C ALA A 75 5.59 5.80 -2.15
N LEU A 76 6.51 4.96 -1.66
CA LEU A 76 7.96 5.19 -1.81
C LEU A 76 8.36 5.26 -3.30
N ALA A 77 7.89 4.32 -4.14
CA ALA A 77 8.17 4.32 -5.57
C ALA A 77 7.61 5.58 -6.26
N ALA A 78 6.37 5.96 -5.94
CA ALA A 78 5.73 7.17 -6.49
C ALA A 78 6.49 8.45 -6.07
N GLY A 79 6.90 8.54 -4.80
CA GLY A 79 7.74 9.63 -4.32
C GLY A 79 9.09 9.67 -5.03
N THR A 80 9.73 8.52 -5.24
CA THR A 80 11.01 8.43 -5.96
C THR A 80 10.87 8.92 -7.40
N ALA A 81 9.79 8.55 -8.09
CA ALA A 81 9.49 9.05 -9.43
C ALA A 81 9.28 10.58 -9.45
N ASP A 82 8.57 11.13 -8.45
CA ASP A 82 8.40 12.58 -8.28
C ASP A 82 9.78 13.28 -8.08
N GLY A 83 10.64 12.70 -7.23
CA GLY A 83 11.98 13.22 -6.96
C GLY A 83 12.92 13.19 -8.17
N LEU A 84 12.74 12.24 -9.08
CA LEU A 84 13.43 12.16 -10.37
C LEU A 84 12.86 13.15 -11.40
N GLY A 85 11.77 13.86 -11.11
CA GLY A 85 11.11 14.78 -12.01
C GLY A 85 10.17 14.12 -13.02
N TYR A 86 9.72 12.89 -12.78
CA TYR A 86 8.75 12.22 -13.63
C TYR A 86 7.32 12.74 -13.34
N GLY A 87 6.50 12.74 -14.39
CA GLY A 87 5.17 13.34 -14.34
C GLY A 87 4.06 12.38 -13.87
N ASP A 88 2.82 12.90 -13.97
CA ASP A 88 1.62 12.22 -13.47
C ASP A 88 1.33 10.88 -14.19
N ASN A 89 1.71 10.74 -15.46
CA ASN A 89 1.57 9.47 -16.18
C ASN A 89 2.38 8.35 -15.51
N THR A 90 3.61 8.63 -15.08
CA THR A 90 4.44 7.67 -14.35
C THR A 90 3.83 7.32 -13.00
N LYS A 91 3.32 8.32 -12.28
CA LYS A 91 2.64 8.10 -11.00
C LYS A 91 1.37 7.24 -11.17
N ALA A 92 0.54 7.55 -12.17
CA ALA A 92 -0.65 6.77 -12.47
C ALA A 92 -0.31 5.31 -12.81
N ALA A 93 0.72 5.10 -13.65
CA ALA A 93 1.20 3.76 -13.99
C ALA A 93 1.70 3.00 -12.74
N LEU A 94 2.49 3.64 -11.86
CA LEU A 94 2.95 3.05 -10.61
C LEU A 94 1.80 2.65 -9.69
N ILE A 95 0.78 3.48 -9.54
CA ILE A 95 -0.40 3.19 -8.73
C ILE A 95 -1.15 1.98 -9.32
N THR A 96 -1.43 2.00 -10.63
CA THR A 96 -2.19 0.93 -11.32
C THR A 96 -1.43 -0.39 -11.30
N ARG A 97 -0.14 -0.38 -11.59
CA ARG A 97 0.67 -1.60 -11.58
C ARG A 97 0.98 -2.06 -10.16
N GLY A 98 1.15 -1.13 -9.22
CA GLY A 98 1.39 -1.42 -7.82
C GLY A 98 0.20 -2.13 -7.16
N ILE A 99 -1.03 -1.65 -7.36
CA ILE A 99 -2.21 -2.35 -6.82
C ILE A 99 -2.36 -3.74 -7.46
N ALA A 100 -2.03 -3.91 -8.73
CA ALA A 100 -2.06 -5.21 -9.38
C ALA A 100 -1.02 -6.19 -8.79
N GLU A 101 0.17 -5.72 -8.39
CA GLU A 101 1.15 -6.55 -7.67
C GLU A 101 0.63 -6.96 -6.29
N ILE A 102 0.08 -5.99 -5.54
CA ILE A 102 -0.47 -6.23 -4.20
C ILE A 102 -1.64 -7.23 -4.28
N ALA A 103 -2.54 -7.06 -5.24
CA ALA A 103 -3.70 -7.94 -5.43
C ALA A 103 -3.27 -9.38 -5.76
N ARG A 104 -2.29 -9.56 -6.68
CA ARG A 104 -1.78 -10.91 -6.99
C ARG A 104 -1.16 -11.59 -5.78
N LEU A 105 -0.33 -10.86 -5.03
CA LEU A 105 0.30 -11.40 -3.83
C LEU A 105 -0.76 -11.71 -2.77
N GLY A 106 -1.68 -10.81 -2.50
CA GLY A 106 -2.73 -10.98 -1.51
C GLY A 106 -3.67 -12.13 -1.85
N THR A 107 -4.08 -12.27 -3.12
CA THR A 107 -4.91 -13.40 -3.56
C THR A 107 -4.17 -14.74 -3.38
N ALA A 108 -2.87 -14.79 -3.68
CA ALA A 108 -2.07 -15.99 -3.41
C ALA A 108 -1.95 -16.31 -1.91
N MET A 109 -2.13 -15.33 -1.03
CA MET A 109 -2.17 -15.48 0.42
C MET A 109 -3.59 -15.75 0.98
N GLY A 110 -4.60 -15.85 0.12
CA GLY A 110 -5.99 -16.16 0.49
C GLY A 110 -6.89 -14.94 0.69
N ALA A 111 -6.43 -13.74 0.38
CA ALA A 111 -7.27 -12.54 0.38
C ALA A 111 -8.20 -12.50 -0.84
N HIS A 112 -9.28 -11.73 -0.74
CA HIS A 112 -10.22 -11.50 -1.84
C HIS A 112 -9.72 -10.40 -2.76
N ALA A 113 -9.74 -10.64 -4.07
CA ALA A 113 -9.27 -9.66 -5.07
C ALA A 113 -10.03 -8.33 -4.98
N GLU A 114 -11.32 -8.37 -4.68
CA GLU A 114 -12.21 -7.22 -4.55
C GLU A 114 -11.77 -6.25 -3.45
N THR A 115 -11.13 -6.75 -2.39
CA THR A 115 -10.60 -5.92 -1.30
C THR A 115 -9.58 -4.90 -1.80
N PHE A 116 -8.77 -5.29 -2.79
CA PHE A 116 -7.73 -4.41 -3.35
C PHE A 116 -8.28 -3.32 -4.29
N TYR A 117 -9.51 -3.48 -4.78
CA TYR A 117 -10.23 -2.44 -5.53
C TYR A 117 -11.11 -1.55 -4.63
N GLY A 118 -11.12 -1.83 -3.32
CA GLY A 118 -11.85 -1.08 -2.30
C GLY A 118 -11.04 0.01 -1.60
N LEU A 119 -11.55 0.41 -0.43
CA LEU A 119 -11.01 1.51 0.38
C LEU A 119 -9.61 1.21 0.93
N SER A 120 -9.36 -0.01 1.42
CA SER A 120 -8.06 -0.44 1.95
C SER A 120 -7.04 -0.77 0.87
N GLY A 121 -7.47 -0.92 -0.38
CA GLY A 121 -6.62 -1.15 -1.54
C GLY A 121 -6.36 0.14 -2.31
N ILE A 122 -7.03 0.28 -3.46
CA ILE A 122 -6.79 1.40 -4.39
C ILE A 122 -7.11 2.76 -3.77
N GLY A 123 -8.12 2.86 -2.90
CA GLY A 123 -8.50 4.11 -2.24
C GLY A 123 -7.37 4.67 -1.38
N ASP A 124 -6.84 3.84 -0.48
CA ASP A 124 -5.75 4.22 0.41
C ASP A 124 -4.41 4.37 -0.33
N LEU A 125 -4.19 3.58 -1.37
CA LEU A 125 -3.01 3.69 -2.23
C LEU A 125 -2.95 5.03 -2.95
N ILE A 126 -4.06 5.47 -3.57
CA ILE A 126 -4.12 6.75 -4.29
C ILE A 126 -3.79 7.91 -3.35
N VAL A 127 -4.45 7.99 -2.20
CA VAL A 127 -4.22 9.09 -1.28
C VAL A 127 -2.79 9.06 -0.72
N THR A 128 -2.23 7.88 -0.44
CA THR A 128 -0.87 7.74 0.08
C THR A 128 0.19 8.13 -0.95
N CYS A 129 -0.04 7.87 -2.24
CA CYS A 129 0.88 8.25 -3.32
C CYS A 129 0.77 9.73 -3.72
N ALA A 130 -0.40 10.35 -3.54
CA ALA A 130 -0.64 11.74 -3.97
C ALA A 130 -0.43 12.77 -2.85
N SER A 131 -0.73 12.41 -1.60
CA SER A 131 -0.76 13.35 -0.48
C SER A 131 0.62 13.85 -0.08
N VAL A 132 0.69 15.15 0.23
CA VAL A 132 1.87 15.78 0.84
C VAL A 132 2.10 15.32 2.29
N HIS A 133 1.07 14.79 2.95
CA HIS A 133 1.15 14.25 4.31
C HIS A 133 1.77 12.85 4.35
N SER A 134 1.94 12.19 3.21
CA SER A 134 2.53 10.83 3.15
C SER A 134 4.02 10.85 3.43
N ARG A 135 4.41 10.31 4.59
CA ARG A 135 5.82 10.12 4.99
C ARG A 135 6.59 9.24 4.00
N ASN A 136 5.95 8.20 3.51
CA ASN A 136 6.55 7.27 2.54
C ASN A 136 6.80 7.96 1.20
N ARG A 137 5.83 8.73 0.69
CA ARG A 137 6.03 9.53 -0.52
C ARG A 137 7.15 10.58 -0.32
N LYS A 138 7.19 11.26 0.83
CA LYS A 138 8.25 12.25 1.15
C LYS A 138 9.63 11.58 1.18
N ALA A 139 9.78 10.43 1.83
CA ALA A 139 11.05 9.69 1.85
C ALA A 139 11.46 9.25 0.43
N GLY A 140 10.52 8.72 -0.35
CA GLY A 140 10.77 8.38 -1.76
C GLY A 140 11.25 9.60 -2.57
N TYR A 141 10.60 10.74 -2.42
CA TYR A 141 11.00 11.99 -3.09
C TYR A 141 12.46 12.36 -2.81
N LEU A 142 12.88 12.31 -1.55
CA LEU A 142 14.25 12.59 -1.15
C LEU A 142 15.24 11.58 -1.76
N ILE A 143 14.87 10.30 -1.82
CA ILE A 143 15.69 9.25 -2.48
C ILE A 143 15.81 9.54 -3.98
N GLY A 144 14.71 9.93 -4.63
CA GLY A 144 14.73 10.34 -6.04
C GLY A 144 15.64 11.55 -6.31
N GLN A 145 15.79 12.43 -5.33
CA GLN A 145 16.73 13.56 -5.36
C GLN A 145 18.18 13.19 -4.99
N GLY A 146 18.49 11.91 -4.79
CA GLY A 146 19.84 11.42 -4.53
C GLY A 146 20.21 11.26 -3.06
N ARG A 147 19.26 11.37 -2.11
CA ARG A 147 19.49 11.01 -0.70
C ARG A 147 19.61 9.50 -0.56
N THR A 148 20.46 9.04 0.33
CA THR A 148 20.43 7.63 0.75
C THR A 148 19.15 7.34 1.54
N MET A 149 18.79 6.06 1.68
CA MET A 149 17.66 5.64 2.51
C MET A 149 17.75 6.23 3.92
N GLN A 150 18.93 6.15 4.56
CA GLN A 150 19.12 6.64 5.92
C GLN A 150 18.94 8.15 6.00
N GLN A 151 19.54 8.92 5.09
CA GLN A 151 19.36 10.37 5.02
C GLN A 151 17.90 10.78 4.83
N ALA A 152 17.16 10.06 3.98
CA ALA A 152 15.75 10.32 3.75
C ALA A 152 14.91 10.03 5.02
N MET A 153 15.19 8.95 5.74
CA MET A 153 14.52 8.62 6.99
C MET A 153 14.81 9.67 8.08
N ASP A 154 16.06 10.10 8.20
CA ASP A 154 16.47 11.13 9.18
C ASP A 154 15.80 12.48 8.89
N GLU A 155 15.66 12.85 7.61
CA GLU A 155 15.01 14.11 7.19
C GLU A 155 13.48 14.06 7.34
N VAL A 156 12.86 12.90 7.23
CA VAL A 156 11.41 12.69 7.52
C VAL A 156 11.11 12.83 9.01
N GLN A 157 12.06 12.46 9.89
CA GLN A 157 11.96 12.51 11.36
C GLN A 157 10.80 11.68 11.96
N MET A 158 10.26 10.76 11.19
CA MET A 158 9.17 9.85 11.59
C MET A 158 9.40 8.48 10.98
N ILE A 159 8.71 7.46 11.49
CA ILE A 159 8.81 6.10 10.93
C ILE A 159 8.30 6.10 9.49
N VAL A 160 9.15 5.60 8.59
CA VAL A 160 8.84 5.34 7.18
C VAL A 160 8.52 3.86 7.02
N GLU A 161 7.26 3.51 7.19
CA GLU A 161 6.78 2.12 7.23
C GLU A 161 7.10 1.35 5.95
N GLY A 162 7.06 2.02 4.80
CA GLY A 162 7.35 1.44 3.50
C GLY A 162 8.75 0.83 3.38
N VAL A 163 9.73 1.30 4.16
CA VAL A 163 11.09 0.72 4.19
C VAL A 163 11.04 -0.70 4.77
N TYR A 164 10.30 -0.89 5.85
CA TYR A 164 10.14 -2.22 6.49
C TYR A 164 9.21 -3.11 5.66
N SER A 165 8.11 -2.55 5.17
CA SER A 165 7.15 -3.25 4.32
C SER A 165 7.76 -3.74 3.01
N ALA A 166 8.77 -3.04 2.47
CA ALA A 166 9.47 -3.47 1.26
C ALA A 166 10.19 -4.81 1.46
N LYS A 167 10.90 -4.99 2.58
CA LYS A 167 11.54 -6.28 2.91
C LYS A 167 10.53 -7.38 3.11
N ALA A 168 9.47 -7.10 3.88
CA ALA A 168 8.41 -8.08 4.15
C ALA A 168 7.71 -8.49 2.85
N GLY A 169 7.33 -7.53 2.00
CA GLY A 169 6.68 -7.78 0.72
C GLY A 169 7.54 -8.62 -0.23
N LEU A 170 8.85 -8.35 -0.32
CA LEU A 170 9.76 -9.15 -1.13
C LEU A 170 9.91 -10.59 -0.56
N THR A 171 9.93 -10.74 0.75
CA THR A 171 9.99 -12.06 1.40
C THR A 171 8.72 -12.87 1.12
N LEU A 172 7.55 -12.24 1.24
CA LEU A 172 6.27 -12.86 0.94
C LEU A 172 6.16 -13.23 -0.55
N SER A 173 6.57 -12.35 -1.46
CA SER A 173 6.53 -12.62 -2.89
C SER A 173 7.35 -13.85 -3.27
N LYS A 174 8.56 -13.99 -2.69
CA LYS A 174 9.40 -15.18 -2.86
C LYS A 174 8.75 -16.44 -2.28
N LYS A 175 8.17 -16.35 -1.09
CA LYS A 175 7.50 -17.47 -0.41
C LYS A 175 6.33 -18.01 -1.21
N PHE A 176 5.54 -17.13 -1.84
CA PHE A 176 4.35 -17.50 -2.60
C PHE A 176 4.60 -17.62 -4.11
N GLY A 177 5.83 -17.41 -4.59
CA GLY A 177 6.18 -17.51 -6.00
C GLY A 177 5.55 -16.45 -6.89
N ILE A 178 5.23 -15.27 -6.35
CA ILE A 178 4.56 -14.18 -7.07
C ILE A 178 5.56 -13.12 -7.51
N GLU A 179 5.54 -12.77 -8.79
CA GLU A 179 6.35 -11.66 -9.31
C GLU A 179 5.80 -10.30 -8.82
N THR A 180 6.66 -9.54 -8.15
CA THR A 180 6.38 -8.19 -7.66
C THR A 180 7.50 -7.23 -8.08
N PRO A 181 7.59 -6.88 -9.38
CA PRO A 181 8.71 -6.12 -9.92
C PRO A 181 8.89 -4.73 -9.30
N ILE A 182 7.82 -4.02 -8.95
CA ILE A 182 7.93 -2.70 -8.30
C ILE A 182 8.47 -2.86 -6.88
N ILE A 183 7.92 -3.81 -6.09
CA ILE A 183 8.40 -4.10 -4.74
C ILE A 183 9.87 -4.53 -4.77
N GLN A 184 10.27 -5.34 -5.76
CA GLN A 184 11.65 -5.76 -5.95
C GLN A 184 12.55 -4.56 -6.29
N ALA A 185 12.15 -3.70 -7.22
CA ALA A 185 12.91 -2.50 -7.59
C ALA A 185 13.10 -1.55 -6.41
N VAL A 186 12.06 -1.34 -5.60
CA VAL A 186 12.16 -0.56 -4.35
C VAL A 186 13.17 -1.18 -3.39
N ASN A 187 13.17 -2.51 -3.20
CA ASN A 187 14.17 -3.18 -2.35
C ASN A 187 15.59 -2.97 -2.87
N GLN A 188 15.83 -3.07 -4.17
CA GLN A 188 17.13 -2.86 -4.77
C GLN A 188 17.63 -1.42 -4.54
N VAL A 189 16.77 -0.43 -4.69
CA VAL A 189 17.10 0.97 -4.41
C VAL A 189 17.41 1.18 -2.93
N LEU A 190 16.60 0.65 -2.03
CA LEU A 190 16.73 0.88 -0.59
C LEU A 190 17.93 0.14 0.02
N PHE A 191 18.20 -1.10 -0.40
CA PHE A 191 19.11 -1.99 0.32
C PHE A 191 20.29 -2.49 -0.50
N GLU A 192 20.27 -2.32 -1.83
CA GLU A 192 21.32 -2.78 -2.73
C GLU A 192 22.03 -1.62 -3.46
N ASN A 193 21.76 -0.38 -3.04
CA ASN A 193 22.31 0.85 -3.60
C ASN A 193 22.08 1.00 -5.12
N LYS A 194 21.00 0.41 -5.64
CA LYS A 194 20.66 0.57 -7.06
C LYS A 194 20.23 2.02 -7.33
N ASN A 195 20.72 2.56 -8.45
CA ASN A 195 20.32 3.90 -8.87
C ASN A 195 18.81 3.95 -9.17
N PRO A 196 18.04 4.89 -8.59
CA PRO A 196 16.59 4.97 -8.81
C PRO A 196 16.19 5.11 -10.28
N LYS A 197 16.92 5.91 -11.07
CA LYS A 197 16.67 6.08 -12.50
C LYS A 197 16.85 4.76 -13.24
N GLN A 198 17.94 4.04 -12.97
CA GLN A 198 18.18 2.72 -13.55
C GLN A 198 17.08 1.73 -13.19
N ALA A 199 16.57 1.76 -11.95
CA ALA A 199 15.46 0.90 -11.54
C ALA A 199 14.19 1.16 -12.36
N VAL A 200 13.88 2.43 -12.67
CA VAL A 200 12.75 2.78 -13.55
C VAL A 200 13.01 2.33 -14.98
N ASP A 201 14.20 2.56 -15.52
CA ASP A 201 14.55 2.16 -16.88
C ASP A 201 14.41 0.64 -17.07
N GLU A 202 14.85 -0.16 -16.09
CA GLU A 202 14.69 -1.62 -16.13
C GLU A 202 13.22 -2.05 -16.03
N LEU A 203 12.39 -1.38 -15.21
CA LEU A 203 10.95 -1.65 -15.17
C LEU A 203 10.29 -1.40 -16.53
N MET A 204 10.68 -0.34 -17.22
CA MET A 204 10.15 0.02 -18.55
C MET A 204 10.62 -0.94 -19.66
N GLN A 205 11.79 -1.54 -19.52
CA GLN A 205 12.37 -2.47 -20.50
C GLN A 205 11.99 -3.94 -20.28
N ARG A 206 11.12 -4.24 -19.30
CA ARG A 206 10.60 -5.59 -19.10
C ARG A 206 9.92 -6.13 -20.35
N MET A 207 9.91 -7.47 -20.47
CA MET A 207 9.23 -8.13 -21.59
C MET A 207 7.76 -7.69 -21.67
N LYS A 208 7.27 -7.57 -22.90
CA LYS A 208 5.87 -7.25 -23.19
C LYS A 208 4.96 -8.27 -22.51
N LYS A 209 3.88 -7.79 -21.91
CA LYS A 209 2.84 -8.62 -21.27
C LYS A 209 1.48 -8.07 -21.68
N ASP A 210 0.50 -8.94 -21.81
CA ASP A 210 -0.89 -8.54 -21.98
C ASP A 210 -1.41 -7.88 -20.69
N GLU A 211 -2.30 -6.92 -20.84
CA GLU A 211 -2.97 -6.25 -19.69
C GLU A 211 -3.95 -7.21 -19.03
N LEU A 212 -4.65 -8.01 -19.82
CA LEU A 212 -5.61 -9.02 -19.41
C LEU A 212 -5.09 -10.42 -19.75
N ALA A 213 -5.75 -11.45 -19.24
CA ALA A 213 -5.39 -12.83 -19.50
C ALA A 213 -5.49 -13.15 -21.00
N PRO A 214 -4.51 -13.91 -21.59
CA PRO A 214 -4.45 -14.18 -23.02
C PRO A 214 -5.69 -14.84 -23.61
N ASP A 215 -6.41 -15.66 -22.84
CA ASP A 215 -7.64 -16.37 -23.24
C ASP A 215 -8.80 -15.41 -23.58
N LEU A 216 -8.71 -14.14 -23.19
CA LEU A 216 -9.70 -13.12 -23.58
C LEU A 216 -9.59 -12.66 -25.04
N TRP A 217 -8.47 -12.95 -25.72
CA TRP A 217 -8.27 -12.67 -27.14
C TRP A 217 -8.92 -13.73 -28.05
N GLU A 218 -9.26 -14.89 -27.50
CA GLU A 218 -9.80 -16.04 -28.25
C GLU A 218 -11.35 -16.07 -28.30
N ARG A 219 -12.01 -14.97 -27.98
CA ARG A 219 -13.49 -14.86 -27.99
C ARG A 219 -14.02 -14.17 -29.23
#